data_69bbb6a1efe668532c3a7a482c7f52b4
#
_entry.id   69bbb6a1efe668532c3a7a482c7f52b4
#
_cell.length_a   1.000
_cell.length_b   1.000
_cell.length_c   1.000
_cell.angle_alpha   90.00
_cell.angle_beta   90.00
_cell.angle_gamma   90.00
#
_symmetry.space_group_name_H-M   'P 1'
#
loop_
_entity.id
_entity.type
_entity.pdbx_description
1 polymer ?
#
loop_
_entity_poly.entity_id
_entity_poly.type
_entity_poly.pdbx_seq_one_letter_code
_entity_poly.pdbx_strand_id
1 'polypeptide(L)'
;VYISYYNGCVARLDTASLEVEAKVKVGRNPEQLAVSSNKLFVSNSGGMDYSTEVGYDKTVSVVDLSTFTEIKKLDVVLNPTRIQADEQGNVYVVSMGNYADIPNTVQKINTETYEVTSLTHWPNATEMAYEDGKLFLFYAQWGMSHPAFLTFDTKSQSAGTSFITDGTSIQSPYSISAVGGNVYVAESDYKNNGDIYCFGGDGKLFKKFEAGLNPMKVV
;
A
#
# COMPACT_ATOMS: atom_id res chain seq x y z
N VAL A 1 13.20 6.35 -11.88
CA VAL A 1 11.93 5.63 -11.56
C VAL A 1 12.25 4.17 -11.28
N TYR A 2 11.49 3.56 -10.35
CA TYR A 2 11.58 2.12 -10.05
C TYR A 2 10.30 1.43 -10.52
N ILE A 3 10.45 0.23 -11.08
CA ILE A 3 9.35 -0.54 -11.67
C ILE A 3 9.42 -1.97 -11.16
N SER A 4 8.36 -2.46 -10.54
CA SER A 4 8.21 -3.87 -10.16
C SER A 4 7.69 -4.69 -11.35
N TYR A 5 8.23 -5.89 -11.51
CA TYR A 5 7.79 -6.88 -12.51
C TYR A 5 7.35 -8.15 -11.79
N TYR A 6 6.20 -8.65 -12.10
CA TYR A 6 5.66 -9.89 -11.49
C TYR A 6 6.55 -11.12 -11.65
N ASN A 7 7.56 -11.08 -12.51
CA ASN A 7 8.53 -12.16 -12.64
C ASN A 7 9.62 -12.18 -11.54
N GLY A 8 9.45 -11.39 -10.47
CA GLY A 8 10.35 -11.36 -9.32
C GLY A 8 11.55 -10.42 -9.49
N CYS A 9 11.40 -9.37 -10.26
CA CYS A 9 12.45 -8.36 -10.45
C CYS A 9 11.94 -6.94 -10.19
N VAL A 10 12.86 -6.05 -9.83
CA VAL A 10 12.66 -4.60 -9.87
C VAL A 10 13.70 -3.99 -10.83
N ALA A 11 13.29 -3.02 -11.63
CA ALA A 11 14.18 -2.25 -12.48
C ALA A 11 14.29 -0.80 -12.01
N ARG A 12 15.45 -0.21 -12.26
CA ARG A 12 15.68 1.24 -12.24
C ARG A 12 15.69 1.75 -13.67
N LEU A 13 14.79 2.71 -13.95
CA LEU A 13 14.65 3.37 -15.24
C LEU A 13 15.18 4.80 -15.14
N ASP A 14 16.05 5.18 -16.07
CA ASP A 14 16.41 6.58 -16.27
C ASP A 14 15.26 7.33 -16.93
N THR A 15 14.88 8.49 -16.37
CA THR A 15 13.73 9.26 -16.85
C THR A 15 14.05 10.18 -18.04
N ALA A 16 15.31 10.41 -18.33
CA ALA A 16 15.74 11.21 -19.48
C ALA A 16 15.88 10.36 -20.74
N SER A 17 16.58 9.21 -20.63
CA SER A 17 16.76 8.30 -21.76
C SER A 17 15.60 7.31 -21.92
N LEU A 18 14.79 7.09 -20.90
CA LEU A 18 13.75 6.05 -20.78
C LEU A 18 14.31 4.63 -20.90
N GLU A 19 15.60 4.45 -20.60
CA GLU A 19 16.27 3.15 -20.62
C GLU A 19 16.34 2.52 -19.24
N VAL A 20 16.32 1.18 -19.20
CA VAL A 20 16.52 0.43 -17.95
C VAL A 20 18.02 0.38 -17.66
N GLU A 21 18.45 1.08 -16.60
CA GLU A 21 19.86 1.14 -16.17
C GLU A 21 20.30 -0.11 -15.39
N ALA A 22 19.39 -0.67 -14.58
CA ALA A 22 19.70 -1.81 -13.73
C ALA A 22 18.45 -2.63 -13.42
N LYS A 23 18.66 -3.92 -13.11
CA LYS A 23 17.63 -4.83 -12.60
C LYS A 23 18.17 -5.60 -11.41
N VAL A 24 17.30 -5.84 -10.42
CA VAL A 24 17.60 -6.67 -9.24
C VAL A 24 16.51 -7.72 -9.07
N LYS A 25 16.92 -8.94 -8.72
CA LYS A 25 15.98 -10.01 -8.36
C LYS A 25 15.53 -9.79 -6.91
N VAL A 26 14.22 -9.95 -6.67
CA VAL A 26 13.56 -9.81 -5.36
C VAL A 26 12.71 -11.06 -5.06
N GLY A 27 11.69 -10.94 -4.22
CA GLY A 27 10.75 -12.03 -3.98
C GLY A 27 9.76 -12.23 -5.14
N ARG A 28 8.77 -13.09 -4.91
CA ARG A 28 7.79 -13.48 -5.93
C ARG A 28 6.67 -12.45 -6.06
N ASN A 29 6.29 -12.17 -7.31
CA ASN A 29 5.22 -11.22 -7.65
C ASN A 29 5.32 -9.92 -6.84
N PRO A 30 6.39 -9.12 -7.02
CA PRO A 30 6.54 -7.85 -6.34
C PRO A 30 5.43 -6.88 -6.76
N GLU A 31 4.79 -6.25 -5.77
CA GLU A 31 3.64 -5.36 -5.94
C GLU A 31 4.07 -3.90 -5.87
N GLN A 32 4.08 -3.31 -4.69
CA GLN A 32 4.38 -1.91 -4.48
C GLN A 32 5.82 -1.68 -3.96
N LEU A 33 6.26 -0.46 -4.11
CA LEU A 33 7.61 0.01 -3.82
C LEU A 33 7.55 1.23 -2.92
N ALA A 34 8.41 1.27 -1.90
CA ALA A 34 8.61 2.46 -1.06
C ALA A 34 10.10 2.75 -0.89
N VAL A 35 10.47 4.02 -0.95
CA VAL A 35 11.85 4.47 -0.75
C VAL A 35 11.98 5.10 0.63
N SER A 36 12.96 4.67 1.42
CA SER A 36 13.34 5.28 2.68
C SER A 36 14.81 5.03 2.97
N SER A 37 15.51 6.00 3.55
CA SER A 37 16.90 5.85 4.02
C SER A 37 17.85 5.25 2.98
N ASN A 38 17.79 5.75 1.73
CA ASN A 38 18.57 5.24 0.57
C ASN A 38 18.37 3.75 0.25
N LYS A 39 17.21 3.21 0.64
CA LYS A 39 16.80 1.81 0.37
C LYS A 39 15.44 1.79 -0.32
N LEU A 40 15.24 0.78 -1.15
CA LEU A 40 13.96 0.47 -1.75
C LEU A 40 13.39 -0.76 -1.06
N PHE A 41 12.20 -0.62 -0.50
CA PHE A 41 11.43 -1.70 0.10
C PHE A 41 10.40 -2.18 -0.91
N VAL A 42 10.32 -3.49 -1.10
CA VAL A 42 9.50 -4.13 -2.14
C VAL A 42 8.61 -5.17 -1.49
N SER A 43 7.30 -4.99 -1.54
CA SER A 43 6.35 -6.00 -1.07
C SER A 43 6.25 -7.14 -2.09
N ASN A 44 6.44 -8.39 -1.66
CA ASN A 44 6.39 -9.57 -2.51
C ASN A 44 5.15 -10.40 -2.13
N SER A 45 4.12 -10.35 -2.95
CA SER A 45 2.84 -10.98 -2.61
C SER A 45 2.80 -12.47 -2.89
N GLY A 46 3.50 -12.94 -3.91
CA GLY A 46 3.31 -14.30 -4.44
C GLY A 46 1.89 -14.51 -4.97
N GLY A 47 1.18 -13.42 -5.33
CA GLY A 47 -0.25 -13.46 -5.65
C GLY A 47 -0.61 -14.34 -6.85
N MET A 48 0.30 -14.54 -7.79
CA MET A 48 0.08 -15.44 -8.93
C MET A 48 0.23 -16.92 -8.56
N ASP A 49 0.83 -17.21 -7.41
CA ASP A 49 1.09 -18.58 -6.94
C ASP A 49 0.05 -19.07 -5.93
N TYR A 50 -1.02 -18.30 -5.67
CA TYR A 50 -2.01 -18.55 -4.61
C TYR A 50 -2.63 -19.95 -4.64
N SER A 51 -2.77 -20.54 -5.81
CA SER A 51 -3.36 -21.86 -6.02
C SER A 51 -2.33 -22.99 -6.18
N THR A 52 -1.04 -22.68 -6.04
CA THR A 52 0.05 -23.66 -6.12
C THR A 52 0.46 -24.17 -4.74
N GLU A 53 1.26 -25.23 -4.68
CA GLU A 53 1.83 -25.73 -3.41
C GLU A 53 2.73 -24.70 -2.71
N VAL A 54 3.31 -23.77 -3.47
CA VAL A 54 4.17 -22.72 -2.91
C VAL A 54 3.34 -21.63 -2.23
N GLY A 55 2.14 -21.33 -2.75
CA GLY A 55 1.22 -20.36 -2.21
C GLY A 55 1.75 -18.91 -2.24
N TYR A 56 1.12 -18.03 -1.49
CA TYR A 56 1.54 -16.63 -1.35
C TYR A 56 2.97 -16.48 -0.80
N ASP A 57 3.64 -15.40 -1.16
CA ASP A 57 4.90 -14.98 -0.51
C ASP A 57 4.57 -14.24 0.82
N LYS A 58 5.56 -14.07 1.67
CA LYS A 58 5.45 -13.40 2.97
C LYS A 58 6.65 -12.50 3.24
N THR A 59 7.21 -11.89 2.20
CA THR A 59 8.46 -11.16 2.34
C THR A 59 8.39 -9.73 1.83
N VAL A 60 9.23 -8.88 2.43
CA VAL A 60 9.61 -7.57 1.90
C VAL A 60 11.10 -7.62 1.57
N SER A 61 11.46 -7.40 0.32
CA SER A 61 12.84 -7.26 -0.12
C SER A 61 13.36 -5.85 0.16
N VAL A 62 14.59 -5.74 0.65
CA VAL A 62 15.30 -4.49 0.86
C VAL A 62 16.44 -4.39 -0.14
N VAL A 63 16.38 -3.39 -1.01
CA VAL A 63 17.39 -3.13 -2.05
C VAL A 63 18.16 -1.86 -1.70
N ASP A 64 19.48 -1.93 -1.66
CA ASP A 64 20.35 -0.76 -1.53
C ASP A 64 20.34 0.02 -2.84
N LEU A 65 20.01 1.31 -2.79
CA LEU A 65 19.88 2.15 -4.00
C LEU A 65 21.23 2.57 -4.61
N SER A 66 22.32 2.52 -3.84
CA SER A 66 23.66 2.86 -4.33
C SER A 66 24.24 1.74 -5.19
N THR A 67 24.08 0.49 -4.75
CA THR A 67 24.57 -0.70 -5.45
C THR A 67 23.53 -1.37 -6.34
N PHE A 68 22.26 -1.06 -6.10
CA PHE A 68 21.07 -1.67 -6.70
C PHE A 68 21.05 -3.21 -6.55
N THR A 69 21.35 -3.67 -5.34
CA THR A 69 21.36 -5.09 -4.96
C THR A 69 20.43 -5.36 -3.78
N GLU A 70 19.79 -6.53 -3.75
CA GLU A 70 19.03 -6.96 -2.58
C GLU A 70 20.00 -7.26 -1.43
N ILE A 71 19.87 -6.50 -0.34
CA ILE A 71 20.72 -6.65 0.85
C ILE A 71 20.04 -7.40 1.98
N LYS A 72 18.72 -7.49 1.95
CA LYS A 72 17.95 -8.21 2.98
C LYS A 72 16.57 -8.59 2.46
N LYS A 73 16.02 -9.64 3.05
CA LYS A 73 14.64 -10.06 2.87
C LYS A 73 14.02 -10.21 4.28
N LEU A 74 12.90 -9.56 4.51
CA LEU A 74 12.23 -9.50 5.82
C LEU A 74 10.96 -10.33 5.77
N ASP A 75 10.77 -11.18 6.75
CA ASP A 75 9.51 -11.90 6.92
C ASP A 75 8.42 -10.95 7.44
N VAL A 76 7.27 -10.96 6.79
CA VAL A 76 6.05 -10.24 7.15
C VAL A 76 4.85 -11.20 7.14
N VAL A 77 3.65 -10.72 7.43
CA VAL A 77 2.46 -11.54 7.25
C VAL A 77 2.24 -11.83 5.75
N LEU A 78 1.61 -12.94 5.48
CA LEU A 78 1.38 -13.51 4.16
C LEU A 78 0.71 -12.53 3.19
N ASN A 79 1.13 -12.54 1.91
CA ASN A 79 0.56 -11.75 0.83
C ASN A 79 0.69 -10.23 1.06
N PRO A 80 1.90 -9.67 1.26
CA PRO A 80 2.11 -8.24 1.38
C PRO A 80 1.90 -7.56 0.01
N THR A 81 0.97 -6.60 -0.05
CA THR A 81 0.56 -5.97 -1.31
C THR A 81 0.76 -4.46 -1.34
N ARG A 82 0.61 -3.77 -0.20
CA ARG A 82 0.74 -2.31 -0.12
C ARG A 82 1.90 -1.93 0.77
N ILE A 83 2.62 -0.88 0.39
CA ILE A 83 3.79 -0.43 1.14
C ILE A 83 3.92 1.09 1.05
N GLN A 84 4.13 1.76 2.20
CA GLN A 84 4.33 3.21 2.30
C GLN A 84 5.48 3.50 3.27
N ALA A 85 6.23 4.56 3.02
CA ALA A 85 7.28 5.02 3.91
C ALA A 85 6.88 6.33 4.59
N ASP A 86 7.27 6.51 5.85
CA ASP A 86 7.17 7.79 6.55
C ASP A 86 8.51 8.55 6.57
N GLU A 87 8.50 9.78 7.08
CA GLU A 87 9.70 10.60 7.24
C GLU A 87 10.52 10.24 8.50
N GLN A 88 10.00 9.38 9.38
CA GLN A 88 10.66 8.94 10.60
C GLN A 88 11.54 7.71 10.40
N GLY A 89 11.67 7.22 9.18
CA GLY A 89 12.45 6.03 8.85
C GLY A 89 11.72 4.73 9.16
N ASN A 90 10.40 4.71 8.99
CA ASN A 90 9.61 3.49 9.02
C ASN A 90 8.96 3.22 7.67
N VAL A 91 8.69 1.97 7.42
CA VAL A 91 7.90 1.49 6.28
C VAL A 91 6.72 0.70 6.81
N TYR A 92 5.53 0.99 6.29
CA TYR A 92 4.28 0.33 6.65
C TYR A 92 3.86 -0.60 5.52
N VAL A 93 3.44 -1.80 5.89
CA VAL A 93 3.08 -2.88 4.94
C VAL A 93 1.68 -3.37 5.26
N VAL A 94 0.81 -3.40 4.25
CA VAL A 94 -0.46 -4.12 4.32
C VAL A 94 -0.26 -5.50 3.69
N SER A 95 -0.46 -6.53 4.50
CA SER A 95 -0.48 -7.93 4.08
C SER A 95 -1.93 -8.41 4.04
N MET A 96 -2.34 -9.03 2.94
CA MET A 96 -3.73 -9.43 2.71
C MET A 96 -4.11 -10.77 3.36
N GLY A 97 -3.11 -11.49 3.91
CA GLY A 97 -3.33 -12.84 4.43
C GLY A 97 -3.66 -13.83 3.33
N ASN A 98 -4.47 -14.82 3.66
CA ASN A 98 -4.88 -15.86 2.71
C ASN A 98 -6.38 -15.85 2.39
N TYR A 99 -7.08 -14.78 2.76
CA TYR A 99 -8.54 -14.63 2.62
C TYR A 99 -9.36 -15.72 3.34
N ALA A 100 -8.77 -16.38 4.33
CA ALA A 100 -9.38 -17.45 5.14
C ALA A 100 -9.08 -17.25 6.64
N ASP A 101 -8.08 -17.96 7.16
CA ASP A 101 -7.73 -17.97 8.59
C ASP A 101 -6.58 -17.02 8.96
N ILE A 102 -5.81 -16.56 7.98
CA ILE A 102 -4.79 -15.50 8.17
C ILE A 102 -5.37 -14.16 7.75
N PRO A 103 -5.68 -13.25 8.71
CA PRO A 103 -6.33 -11.99 8.41
C PRO A 103 -5.38 -10.99 7.75
N ASN A 104 -5.96 -9.96 7.13
CA ASN A 104 -5.22 -8.77 6.73
C ASN A 104 -4.53 -8.15 7.94
N THR A 105 -3.33 -7.65 7.75
CA THR A 105 -2.51 -7.11 8.85
C THR A 105 -1.74 -5.90 8.35
N VAL A 106 -1.66 -4.87 9.18
CA VAL A 106 -0.73 -3.75 8.97
C VAL A 106 0.48 -3.94 9.86
N GLN A 107 1.66 -3.92 9.26
CA GLN A 107 2.93 -4.06 9.97
C GLN A 107 3.82 -2.85 9.71
N LYS A 108 4.64 -2.52 10.70
CA LYS A 108 5.67 -1.49 10.61
C LYS A 108 7.05 -2.15 10.57
N ILE A 109 7.90 -1.67 9.68
CA ILE A 109 9.32 -2.04 9.55
C ILE A 109 10.14 -0.81 9.89
N ASN A 110 11.04 -0.91 10.86
CA ASN A 110 12.06 0.10 11.10
C ASN A 110 13.17 -0.05 10.05
N THR A 111 13.53 1.02 9.33
CA THR A 111 14.46 0.93 8.18
C THR A 111 15.93 0.83 8.58
N GLU A 112 16.28 1.06 9.86
CA GLU A 112 17.64 0.92 10.39
C GLU A 112 17.86 -0.45 11.03
N THR A 113 16.96 -0.86 11.92
CA THR A 113 17.07 -2.13 12.66
C THR A 113 16.50 -3.32 11.91
N TYR A 114 15.61 -3.05 10.95
CA TYR A 114 14.80 -4.05 10.22
C TYR A 114 13.83 -4.83 11.11
N GLU A 115 13.52 -4.30 12.28
CA GLU A 115 12.50 -4.86 13.16
C GLU A 115 11.12 -4.73 12.51
N VAL A 116 10.37 -5.82 12.49
CA VAL A 116 9.00 -5.88 11.98
C VAL A 116 8.05 -6.04 13.15
N THR A 117 7.12 -5.10 13.30
CA THR A 117 6.11 -5.11 14.37
C THR A 117 4.70 -5.01 13.78
N SER A 118 3.77 -5.83 14.26
CA SER A 118 2.36 -5.70 13.89
C SER A 118 1.70 -4.59 14.68
N LEU A 119 0.87 -3.79 14.02
CA LEU A 119 0.09 -2.74 14.67
C LEU A 119 -1.16 -3.37 15.29
N THR A 120 -1.06 -3.82 16.55
CA THR A 120 -2.05 -4.67 17.23
C THR A 120 -3.39 -4.00 17.55
N HIS A 121 -3.49 -2.67 17.45
CA HIS A 121 -4.71 -1.92 17.71
C HIS A 121 -5.46 -1.52 16.43
N TRP A 122 -5.12 -2.15 15.32
CA TRP A 122 -5.65 -1.84 14.01
C TRP A 122 -6.61 -2.92 13.52
N PRO A 123 -7.79 -2.51 13.09
CA PRO A 123 -8.58 -3.37 12.24
C PRO A 123 -7.82 -3.61 10.93
N ASN A 124 -8.17 -4.67 10.26
CA ASN A 124 -7.66 -5.03 8.94
C ASN A 124 -7.69 -3.84 7.98
N ALA A 125 -6.69 -3.74 7.09
CA ALA A 125 -6.67 -2.77 6.00
C ALA A 125 -6.46 -3.49 4.66
N THR A 126 -7.04 -2.94 3.59
CA THR A 126 -6.84 -3.43 2.22
C THR A 126 -6.09 -2.43 1.35
N GLU A 127 -6.15 -1.16 1.69
CA GLU A 127 -5.45 -0.08 1.01
C GLU A 127 -4.90 0.95 1.99
N MET A 128 -3.88 1.66 1.54
CA MET A 128 -3.14 2.61 2.35
C MET A 128 -2.53 3.73 1.50
N ALA A 129 -2.68 4.97 1.96
CA ALA A 129 -1.94 6.13 1.47
C ALA A 129 -1.26 6.85 2.63
N TYR A 130 -0.14 7.49 2.37
CA TYR A 130 0.60 8.27 3.36
C TYR A 130 0.76 9.71 2.92
N GLU A 131 0.55 10.64 3.83
CA GLU A 131 0.91 12.05 3.66
C GLU A 131 1.08 12.73 5.02
N ASP A 132 2.13 13.52 5.15
CA ASP A 132 2.41 14.44 6.27
C ASP A 132 2.20 13.82 7.66
N GLY A 133 2.86 12.71 7.92
CA GLY A 133 2.81 12.01 9.22
C GLY A 133 1.54 11.22 9.45
N LYS A 134 0.69 11.01 8.45
CA LYS A 134 -0.57 10.26 8.56
C LYS A 134 -0.68 9.16 7.51
N LEU A 135 -1.08 7.99 7.96
CA LEU A 135 -1.64 6.98 7.08
C LEU A 135 -3.16 7.16 7.01
N PHE A 136 -3.66 7.11 5.79
CA PHE A 136 -5.09 7.01 5.48
C PHE A 136 -5.34 5.61 4.97
N LEU A 137 -6.27 4.88 5.58
CA LEU A 137 -6.49 3.49 5.29
C LEU A 137 -7.98 3.21 5.10
N PHE A 138 -8.26 2.21 4.28
CA PHE A 138 -9.57 1.60 4.35
C PHE A 138 -9.47 0.07 4.40
N TYR A 139 -10.50 -0.53 4.97
CA TYR A 139 -10.75 -1.96 4.92
C TYR A 139 -12.05 -2.24 4.19
N ALA A 140 -11.94 -2.95 3.07
CA ALA A 140 -13.06 -3.38 2.27
C ALA A 140 -12.79 -4.79 1.74
N GLN A 141 -13.75 -5.70 1.90
CA GLN A 141 -13.71 -7.03 1.30
C GLN A 141 -14.91 -7.24 0.40
N TRP A 142 -14.78 -8.15 -0.54
CA TRP A 142 -15.86 -8.50 -1.44
C TRP A 142 -17.13 -8.88 -0.66
N GLY A 143 -18.25 -8.25 -0.99
CA GLY A 143 -19.53 -8.46 -0.31
C GLY A 143 -19.70 -7.71 1.02
N MET A 144 -18.72 -6.92 1.43
CA MET A 144 -18.82 -6.09 2.64
C MET A 144 -19.73 -4.88 2.37
N SER A 145 -20.77 -4.70 3.18
CA SER A 145 -21.74 -3.61 3.02
C SER A 145 -21.27 -2.27 3.60
N HIS A 146 -20.31 -2.30 4.52
CA HIS A 146 -19.84 -1.11 5.23
C HIS A 146 -18.30 -1.14 5.34
N PRO A 147 -17.58 -0.60 4.32
CA PRO A 147 -16.15 -0.41 4.40
C PRO A 147 -15.77 0.49 5.58
N ALA A 148 -14.66 0.18 6.23
CA ALA A 148 -14.13 1.01 7.31
C ALA A 148 -13.03 1.93 6.77
N PHE A 149 -13.08 3.21 7.16
CA PHE A 149 -12.09 4.24 6.82
C PHE A 149 -11.41 4.73 8.10
N LEU A 150 -10.10 4.84 8.11
CA LEU A 150 -9.33 5.10 9.33
C LEU A 150 -8.12 5.97 9.05
N THR A 151 -7.61 6.61 10.11
CA THR A 151 -6.32 7.30 10.11
C THR A 151 -5.36 6.68 11.12
N PHE A 152 -4.07 6.86 10.91
CA PHE A 152 -3.03 6.54 11.87
C PHE A 152 -1.95 7.62 11.84
N ASP A 153 -1.66 8.16 12.99
CA ASP A 153 -0.60 9.13 13.17
C ASP A 153 0.73 8.39 13.36
N THR A 154 1.66 8.60 12.41
CA THR A 154 2.93 7.86 12.40
C THR A 154 3.93 8.43 13.40
N LYS A 155 3.75 9.65 13.88
CA LYS A 155 4.63 10.28 14.90
C LYS A 155 4.28 9.81 16.29
N SER A 156 3.00 9.87 16.65
CA SER A 156 2.52 9.41 17.96
C SER A 156 2.27 7.90 18.02
N GLN A 157 2.34 7.20 16.89
CA GLN A 157 2.03 5.77 16.73
C GLN A 157 0.64 5.41 17.27
N SER A 158 -0.35 6.24 16.96
CA SER A 158 -1.71 6.09 17.47
C SER A 158 -2.75 6.01 16.35
N ALA A 159 -3.71 5.11 16.55
CA ALA A 159 -4.87 5.02 15.69
C ALA A 159 -5.80 6.22 15.90
N GLY A 160 -6.28 6.79 14.81
CA GLY A 160 -7.29 7.82 14.79
C GLY A 160 -8.68 7.25 14.45
N THR A 161 -9.61 8.16 14.20
CA THR A 161 -10.96 7.84 13.72
C THR A 161 -11.01 7.82 12.20
N SER A 162 -12.20 7.66 11.64
CA SER A 162 -12.43 7.84 10.20
C SER A 162 -11.95 9.22 9.72
N PHE A 163 -11.32 9.25 8.55
CA PHE A 163 -11.02 10.52 7.89
C PHE A 163 -12.23 11.12 7.17
N ILE A 164 -13.30 10.37 6.97
CA ILE A 164 -14.57 10.87 6.44
C ILE A 164 -15.40 11.38 7.63
N THR A 165 -15.66 12.68 7.68
CA THR A 165 -16.27 13.35 8.83
C THR A 165 -17.70 13.85 8.59
N ASP A 166 -18.17 13.83 7.33
CA ASP A 166 -19.47 14.38 6.92
C ASP A 166 -20.53 13.30 6.65
N GLY A 167 -20.21 12.03 6.93
CA GLY A 167 -21.12 10.91 6.72
C GLY A 167 -21.19 10.42 5.26
N THR A 168 -20.33 10.91 4.36
CA THR A 168 -20.25 10.38 2.99
C THR A 168 -20.03 8.87 3.00
N SER A 169 -20.88 8.15 2.27
CA SER A 169 -20.80 6.70 2.14
C SER A 169 -20.17 6.31 0.80
N ILE A 170 -19.19 5.42 0.84
CA ILE A 170 -18.55 4.80 -0.34
C ILE A 170 -18.73 3.30 -0.17
N GLN A 171 -19.37 2.63 -1.13
CA GLN A 171 -19.77 1.24 -0.99
C GLN A 171 -18.66 0.26 -1.39
N SER A 172 -17.92 0.58 -2.44
CA SER A 172 -16.89 -0.30 -3.04
C SER A 172 -15.58 0.47 -3.24
N PRO A 173 -14.94 0.96 -2.15
CA PRO A 173 -13.67 1.67 -2.28
C PRO A 173 -12.63 0.75 -2.89
N TYR A 174 -11.90 1.26 -3.89
CA TYR A 174 -10.98 0.50 -4.71
C TYR A 174 -9.53 0.94 -4.53
N SER A 175 -9.29 2.24 -4.47
CA SER A 175 -7.96 2.80 -4.20
C SER A 175 -8.05 4.06 -3.35
N ILE A 176 -6.93 4.42 -2.72
CA ILE A 176 -6.80 5.64 -1.94
C ILE A 176 -5.50 6.36 -2.30
N SER A 177 -5.55 7.68 -2.37
CA SER A 177 -4.39 8.56 -2.53
C SER A 177 -4.51 9.72 -1.57
N ALA A 178 -3.39 10.21 -1.07
CA ALA A 178 -3.31 11.41 -0.26
C ALA A 178 -2.25 12.33 -0.86
N VAL A 179 -2.62 13.57 -1.16
CA VAL A 179 -1.73 14.56 -1.77
C VAL A 179 -2.25 15.99 -1.57
N GLY A 180 -1.36 16.89 -1.18
CA GLY A 180 -1.70 18.32 -1.02
C GLY A 180 -2.70 18.60 0.10
N GLY A 181 -2.70 17.80 1.16
CA GLY A 181 -3.63 17.90 2.28
C GLY A 181 -5.03 17.33 2.00
N ASN A 182 -5.22 16.68 0.86
CA ASN A 182 -6.50 16.10 0.46
C ASN A 182 -6.40 14.57 0.37
N VAL A 183 -7.52 13.90 0.57
CA VAL A 183 -7.64 12.45 0.42
C VAL A 183 -8.61 12.15 -0.73
N TYR A 184 -8.18 11.28 -1.62
CA TYR A 184 -8.94 10.84 -2.78
C TYR A 184 -9.23 9.35 -2.65
N VAL A 185 -10.50 8.98 -2.69
CA VAL A 185 -10.94 7.59 -2.69
C VAL A 185 -11.60 7.27 -4.02
N ALA A 186 -11.07 6.31 -4.73
CA ALA A 186 -11.72 5.78 -5.92
C ALA A 186 -12.69 4.67 -5.54
N GLU A 187 -13.83 4.63 -6.21
CA GLU A 187 -14.83 3.57 -6.07
C GLU A 187 -14.93 2.80 -7.38
N SER A 188 -15.10 1.48 -7.31
CA SER A 188 -15.31 0.63 -8.47
C SER A 188 -16.19 -0.57 -8.15
N ASP A 189 -17.16 -0.85 -9.04
CA ASP A 189 -17.97 -2.08 -9.05
C ASP A 189 -17.44 -3.13 -10.04
N TYR A 190 -16.30 -2.87 -10.68
CA TYR A 190 -15.65 -3.70 -11.71
C TYR A 190 -16.43 -3.85 -13.03
N LYS A 191 -17.51 -3.12 -13.22
CA LYS A 191 -18.40 -3.25 -14.41
C LYS A 191 -18.65 -1.92 -15.10
N ASN A 192 -18.85 -0.88 -14.31
CA ASN A 192 -19.16 0.46 -14.78
C ASN A 192 -17.98 1.41 -14.53
N ASN A 193 -18.08 2.61 -15.08
CA ASN A 193 -17.18 3.68 -14.70
C ASN A 193 -17.24 3.90 -13.18
N GLY A 194 -16.09 4.09 -12.58
CA GLY A 194 -15.99 4.39 -11.15
C GLY A 194 -16.08 5.87 -10.86
N ASP A 195 -16.16 6.20 -9.59
CA ASP A 195 -16.18 7.56 -9.08
C ASP A 195 -14.91 7.87 -8.29
N ILE A 196 -14.50 9.15 -8.29
CA ILE A 196 -13.48 9.67 -7.40
C ILE A 196 -14.13 10.62 -6.38
N TYR A 197 -13.98 10.31 -5.12
CA TYR A 197 -14.40 11.15 -3.99
C TYR A 197 -13.21 11.94 -3.48
N CYS A 198 -13.34 13.26 -3.39
CA CYS A 198 -12.29 14.19 -2.99
C CYS A 198 -12.63 14.80 -1.63
N PHE A 199 -11.86 14.46 -0.60
CA PHE A 199 -12.02 14.96 0.76
C PHE A 199 -10.94 15.99 1.08
N GLY A 200 -11.34 17.10 1.70
CA GLY A 200 -10.39 18.07 2.24
C GLY A 200 -9.71 17.59 3.52
N GLY A 201 -8.73 18.34 4.00
CA GLY A 201 -8.03 18.05 5.26
C GLY A 201 -8.94 18.03 6.50
N ASP A 202 -10.16 18.61 6.41
CA ASP A 202 -11.20 18.52 7.44
C ASP A 202 -12.07 17.24 7.33
N GLY A 203 -11.80 16.40 6.34
CA GLY A 203 -12.50 15.14 6.09
C GLY A 203 -13.87 15.27 5.44
N LYS A 204 -14.20 16.45 4.91
CA LYS A 204 -15.46 16.67 4.20
C LYS A 204 -15.29 16.51 2.70
N LEU A 205 -16.29 15.92 2.06
CA LEU A 205 -16.37 15.78 0.62
C LEU A 205 -16.56 17.17 -0.02
N PHE A 206 -15.60 17.60 -0.83
CA PHE A 206 -15.73 18.87 -1.57
C PHE A 206 -15.99 18.66 -3.07
N LYS A 207 -15.70 17.45 -3.58
CA LYS A 207 -15.94 17.11 -4.98
C LYS A 207 -16.12 15.62 -5.16
N LYS A 208 -17.00 15.23 -6.07
CA LYS A 208 -17.14 13.88 -6.63
C LYS A 208 -17.21 13.98 -8.14
N PHE A 209 -16.54 13.09 -8.87
CA PHE A 209 -16.64 13.04 -10.33
C PHE A 209 -16.46 11.61 -10.84
N GLU A 210 -17.07 11.33 -11.98
CA GLU A 210 -16.92 10.05 -12.67
C GLU A 210 -15.50 9.93 -13.26
N ALA A 211 -14.93 8.74 -13.16
CA ALA A 211 -13.68 8.33 -13.78
C ALA A 211 -13.92 7.13 -14.71
N GLY A 212 -12.85 6.57 -15.26
CA GLY A 212 -12.96 5.33 -16.06
C GLY A 212 -13.18 4.09 -15.20
N LEU A 213 -13.26 2.94 -15.84
CA LEU A 213 -13.35 1.64 -15.18
C LEU A 213 -12.11 1.40 -14.29
N ASN A 214 -12.33 0.96 -13.05
CA ASN A 214 -11.30 0.61 -12.08
C ASN A 214 -10.23 1.72 -11.89
N PRO A 215 -10.60 2.92 -11.45
CA PRO A 215 -9.64 4.00 -11.23
C PRO A 215 -8.68 3.63 -10.10
N MET A 216 -7.38 3.49 -10.42
CA MET A 216 -6.41 2.89 -9.51
C MET A 216 -5.65 3.91 -8.65
N LYS A 217 -5.44 5.13 -9.13
CA LYS A 217 -4.64 6.13 -8.41
C LYS A 217 -4.93 7.54 -8.88
N VAL A 218 -4.92 8.46 -7.93
CA VAL A 218 -4.87 9.92 -8.16
C VAL A 218 -3.46 10.40 -7.86
N VAL A 219 -2.89 11.20 -8.75
CA VAL A 219 -1.55 11.80 -8.65
C VAL A 219 -1.62 13.29 -8.94
#